data_5e0a75177945c5570d228b3fb4910b11
#
_entry.id   5e0a75177945c5570d228b3fb4910b11
#
_cell.length_a   1.000
_cell.length_b   1.000
_cell.length_c   1.000
_cell.angle_alpha   90.00
_cell.angle_beta   90.00
_cell.angle_gamma   90.00
#
_symmetry.space_group_name_H-M   'P 1'
#
loop_
_entity.id
_entity.type
_entity.pdbx_description
1 polymer ?
#
loop_
_entity_poly.entity_id
_entity_poly.type
_entity_poly.pdbx_seq_one_letter_code
_entity_poly.pdbx_strand_id
1 'polypeptide(L)'
;MLNSKLYHRPFALLLTFLPVVATAHHSLLGYDPADIVELRGEITEVFWRNPHVRVSLKTVDENGAEQIWDIESSPVTTMERRGISSDFFRVGDTIEVAANPSNIFEDSVRPILITLPDGETVVFNPEAAAANGLLDANAVSVNATPVSSSASDLDAEGIFRVWTNRDRHWMQDVRTWWARVHPLTASAQQKLDAWDPKTDDLTLQCIPAGMPEAMLMPFPIEFIDAGDEITLNIEEWDNSRTIQMTDESDADAPSSHLGYSVGRWEGNTLVVETDQVDYAFFNDRGIPQSDALSIVERFTLSENDTKLDWTATVTDQETFTEPVILPDFHWDWIPGQELKPYNCTVDAG
;
A
#
# COMPACT_ATOMS: atom_id res chain seq x y z
N MET A 1 -13.00 -70.36 46.16
CA MET A 1 -11.83 -69.50 45.84
C MET A 1 -12.08 -68.84 44.52
N LEU A 2 -12.63 -67.60 44.54
CA LEU A 2 -12.89 -66.83 43.35
C LEU A 2 -11.73 -65.88 43.13
N ASN A 3 -11.05 -66.03 42.00
CA ASN A 3 -10.00 -65.06 41.51
C ASN A 3 -10.66 -64.02 40.68
N SER A 4 -10.74 -62.79 41.18
CA SER A 4 -11.15 -61.60 40.42
C SER A 4 -9.91 -60.94 39.71
N LYS A 5 -9.86 -61.04 38.41
CA LYS A 5 -8.87 -60.29 37.59
C LYS A 5 -9.37 -58.88 37.37
N LEU A 6 -8.69 -57.86 37.94
CA LEU A 6 -8.86 -56.45 37.61
C LEU A 6 -8.22 -56.18 36.28
N TYR A 7 -9.02 -55.75 35.28
CA TYR A 7 -8.54 -55.19 34.02
C TYR A 7 -8.32 -53.68 34.19
N HIS A 8 -7.06 -53.27 34.17
CA HIS A 8 -6.71 -51.85 34.03
C HIS A 8 -6.87 -51.44 32.58
N ARG A 9 -7.83 -50.54 32.26
CA ARG A 9 -7.94 -49.89 30.99
C ARG A 9 -7.05 -48.63 31.00
N PRO A 10 -6.13 -48.42 30.03
CA PRO A 10 -5.40 -47.18 29.93
C PRO A 10 -6.36 -46.08 29.42
N PHE A 11 -6.43 -44.98 30.15
CA PHE A 11 -7.13 -43.78 29.75
C PHE A 11 -6.21 -43.03 28.77
N ALA A 12 -6.51 -43.07 27.46
CA ALA A 12 -5.80 -42.28 26.46
C ALA A 12 -6.30 -40.85 26.56
N LEU A 13 -5.42 -39.97 27.05
CA LEU A 13 -5.64 -38.52 27.05
C LEU A 13 -5.48 -38.00 25.62
N LEU A 14 -6.61 -37.70 24.95
CA LEU A 14 -6.62 -37.09 23.62
C LEU A 14 -6.30 -35.61 23.80
N LEU A 15 -5.03 -35.20 23.56
CA LEU A 15 -4.67 -33.79 23.45
C LEU A 15 -5.22 -33.27 22.10
N THR A 16 -6.32 -32.54 22.15
CA THR A 16 -6.81 -31.74 21.01
C THR A 16 -5.91 -30.53 20.88
N PHE A 17 -5.03 -30.54 19.90
CA PHE A 17 -4.38 -29.32 19.41
C PHE A 17 -5.45 -28.46 18.75
N LEU A 18 -5.85 -27.38 19.40
CA LEU A 18 -6.57 -26.29 18.75
C LEU A 18 -5.53 -25.50 17.94
N PRO A 19 -5.73 -25.30 16.63
CA PRO A 19 -4.87 -24.39 15.89
C PRO A 19 -5.05 -23.00 16.48
N VAL A 20 -4.00 -22.43 17.03
CA VAL A 20 -3.93 -21.00 17.31
C VAL A 20 -3.79 -20.33 15.95
N VAL A 21 -4.85 -19.68 15.50
CA VAL A 21 -4.79 -18.82 14.32
C VAL A 21 -4.00 -17.60 14.74
N ALA A 22 -2.71 -17.56 14.38
CA ALA A 22 -1.91 -16.36 14.49
C ALA A 22 -2.41 -15.39 13.41
N THR A 23 -3.12 -14.35 13.81
CA THR A 23 -3.48 -13.24 12.92
C THR A 23 -2.27 -12.33 12.81
N ALA A 24 -1.51 -12.46 11.73
CA ALA A 24 -0.46 -11.52 11.38
C ALA A 24 -1.11 -10.29 10.73
N HIS A 25 -0.91 -9.10 11.29
CA HIS A 25 -1.46 -7.83 10.83
C HIS A 25 -0.32 -6.90 10.43
N HIS A 26 -0.30 -6.40 9.17
CA HIS A 26 0.82 -5.64 8.63
C HIS A 26 0.39 -4.46 7.73
N SER A 27 1.16 -3.38 7.72
CA SER A 27 1.17 -2.12 6.96
C SER A 27 -0.10 -1.25 7.13
N LEU A 28 -0.89 -0.95 6.12
CA LEU A 28 -2.21 -0.32 6.31
C LEU A 28 -3.13 -1.17 7.21
N LEU A 29 -2.83 -2.47 7.35
CA LEU A 29 -3.35 -3.37 8.36
C LEU A 29 -2.60 -3.23 9.71
N GLY A 30 -1.55 -2.43 9.78
CA GLY A 30 -0.90 -2.03 11.02
C GLY A 30 -1.77 -1.14 11.91
N TYR A 31 -2.96 -0.74 11.44
CA TYR A 31 -3.93 0.05 12.18
C TYR A 31 -5.24 -0.73 12.32
N ASP A 32 -5.75 -0.87 13.54
CA ASP A 32 -6.99 -1.61 13.80
C ASP A 32 -8.22 -0.80 13.34
N PRO A 33 -8.91 -1.20 12.26
CA PRO A 33 -10.05 -0.45 11.75
C PRO A 33 -11.29 -0.53 12.66
N ALA A 34 -11.32 -1.48 13.61
CA ALA A 34 -12.42 -1.68 14.54
C ALA A 34 -12.23 -0.90 15.84
N ASP A 35 -11.00 -0.46 16.12
CA ASP A 35 -10.68 0.29 17.33
C ASP A 35 -10.50 1.77 17.01
N ILE A 36 -11.04 2.65 17.86
CA ILE A 36 -10.97 4.09 17.70
C ILE A 36 -10.46 4.71 18.98
N VAL A 37 -9.47 5.57 18.84
CA VAL A 37 -8.99 6.45 19.90
C VAL A 37 -9.35 7.90 19.55
N GLU A 38 -9.82 8.63 20.56
CA GLU A 38 -10.04 10.06 20.48
C GLU A 38 -8.93 10.78 21.23
N LEU A 39 -8.22 11.64 20.53
CA LEU A 39 -7.10 12.40 21.06
C LEU A 39 -7.41 13.89 20.97
N ARG A 40 -6.99 14.65 22.00
CA ARG A 40 -6.97 16.10 21.96
C ARG A 40 -5.64 16.59 22.50
N GLY A 41 -4.94 17.39 21.68
CA GLY A 41 -3.59 17.82 22.06
C GLY A 41 -3.08 18.97 21.22
N GLU A 42 -1.88 19.40 21.56
CA GLU A 42 -1.13 20.44 20.85
C GLU A 42 -0.16 19.81 19.85
N ILE A 43 -0.15 20.31 18.60
CA ILE A 43 0.83 19.94 17.59
C ILE A 43 2.20 20.47 18.02
N THR A 44 3.16 19.57 18.22
CA THR A 44 4.53 19.94 18.61
C THR A 44 5.49 19.88 17.45
N GLU A 45 5.22 19.05 16.43
CA GLU A 45 6.07 18.89 15.25
C GLU A 45 5.25 18.46 14.04
N VAL A 46 5.66 18.88 12.85
CA VAL A 46 5.04 18.51 11.56
C VAL A 46 6.12 18.07 10.58
N PHE A 47 6.02 16.84 10.12
CA PHE A 47 6.87 16.25 9.10
C PHE A 47 6.10 16.17 7.78
N TRP A 48 6.18 17.22 6.97
CA TRP A 48 5.52 17.30 5.67
C TRP A 48 6.43 16.73 4.59
N ARG A 49 6.45 15.40 4.49
CA ARG A 49 7.34 14.66 3.57
C ARG A 49 6.79 13.26 3.27
N ASN A 50 7.34 12.62 2.23
CA ASN A 50 7.12 11.21 1.93
C ASN A 50 8.11 10.30 2.70
N PRO A 51 7.72 9.03 3.01
CA PRO A 51 6.54 8.34 2.48
C PRO A 51 5.21 8.75 3.12
N HIS A 52 5.21 9.29 4.33
CA HIS A 52 3.99 9.68 5.04
C HIS A 52 4.14 11.06 5.70
N VAL A 53 3.11 11.89 5.59
CA VAL A 53 3.00 13.10 6.40
C VAL A 53 2.73 12.66 7.84
N ARG A 54 3.56 13.12 8.77
CA ARG A 54 3.45 12.77 10.20
C ARG A 54 3.34 14.02 11.06
N VAL A 55 2.57 13.93 12.13
CA VAL A 55 2.36 15.02 13.07
C VAL A 55 2.55 14.50 14.50
N SER A 56 3.44 15.12 15.25
CA SER A 56 3.57 14.85 16.69
C SER A 56 2.53 15.64 17.49
N LEU A 57 1.66 14.93 18.18
CA LEU A 57 0.59 15.51 19.00
C LEU A 57 0.88 15.25 20.48
N LYS A 58 1.08 16.33 21.26
CA LYS A 58 1.24 16.24 22.70
C LYS A 58 -0.14 16.27 23.38
N THR A 59 -0.48 15.19 24.05
CA THR A 59 -1.68 15.08 24.88
C THR A 59 -1.31 15.15 26.37
N VAL A 60 -2.26 15.55 27.22
CA VAL A 60 -2.12 15.57 28.67
C VAL A 60 -3.31 14.85 29.28
N ASP A 61 -3.05 13.84 30.10
CA ASP A 61 -4.10 13.09 30.78
C ASP A 61 -4.70 13.85 31.99
N GLU A 62 -5.73 13.28 32.63
CA GLU A 62 -6.38 13.85 33.79
C GLU A 62 -5.45 14.02 35.01
N ASN A 63 -4.34 13.32 35.06
CA ASN A 63 -3.33 13.38 36.13
C ASN A 63 -2.20 14.36 35.80
N GLY A 64 -2.21 14.96 34.60
CA GLY A 64 -1.19 15.86 34.12
C GLY A 64 0.02 15.15 33.49
N ALA A 65 -0.06 13.85 33.19
CA ALA A 65 0.98 13.14 32.48
C ALA A 65 0.93 13.49 30.98
N GLU A 66 2.09 13.82 30.41
CA GLU A 66 2.22 14.14 29.00
C GLU A 66 2.55 12.88 28.20
N GLN A 67 1.94 12.75 27.02
CA GLN A 67 2.23 11.70 26.04
C GLN A 67 2.33 12.34 24.65
N ILE A 68 3.29 11.86 23.84
CA ILE A 68 3.42 12.25 22.44
C ILE A 68 2.84 11.14 21.59
N TRP A 69 1.90 11.49 20.74
CA TRP A 69 1.32 10.62 19.73
C TRP A 69 1.86 10.99 18.37
N ASP A 70 2.14 9.98 17.56
CA ASP A 70 2.49 10.11 16.15
C ASP A 70 1.24 9.89 15.29
N ILE A 71 0.78 10.94 14.63
CA ILE A 71 -0.35 10.88 13.69
C ILE A 71 0.24 10.65 12.30
N GLU A 72 0.14 9.43 11.79
CA GLU A 72 0.60 9.07 10.45
C GLU A 72 -0.52 9.23 9.43
N SER A 73 -0.33 10.09 8.44
CA SER A 73 -1.28 10.37 7.38
C SER A 73 -0.85 9.79 6.03
N SER A 74 -1.47 10.24 4.95
CA SER A 74 -1.13 9.84 3.58
C SER A 74 0.15 10.54 3.10
N PRO A 75 0.78 10.05 2.01
CA PRO A 75 1.88 10.74 1.34
C PRO A 75 1.55 12.17 0.94
N VAL A 76 2.57 13.03 0.83
CA VAL A 76 2.43 14.46 0.45
C VAL A 76 1.65 14.61 -0.84
N THR A 77 2.00 13.86 -1.89
CA THR A 77 1.35 13.97 -3.19
C THR A 77 -0.14 13.61 -3.14
N THR A 78 -0.51 12.65 -2.28
CA THR A 78 -1.90 12.28 -2.03
C THR A 78 -2.64 13.38 -1.24
N MET A 79 -2.01 13.95 -0.22
CA MET A 79 -2.57 15.05 0.58
C MET A 79 -2.84 16.27 -0.30
N GLU A 80 -1.87 16.68 -1.11
CA GLU A 80 -2.02 17.81 -2.02
C GLU A 80 -3.10 17.63 -3.07
N ARG A 81 -3.27 16.40 -3.63
CA ARG A 81 -4.39 16.10 -4.55
C ARG A 81 -5.75 16.21 -3.90
N ARG A 82 -5.79 16.06 -2.59
CA ARG A 82 -7.00 16.28 -1.78
C ARG A 82 -7.19 17.75 -1.39
N GLY A 83 -6.28 18.66 -1.79
CA GLY A 83 -6.33 20.07 -1.43
C GLY A 83 -5.79 20.38 -0.03
N ILE A 84 -5.10 19.44 0.60
CA ILE A 84 -4.44 19.64 1.89
C ILE A 84 -2.98 20.03 1.62
N SER A 85 -2.58 21.21 2.06
CA SER A 85 -1.23 21.76 1.89
C SER A 85 -0.44 21.74 3.19
N SER A 86 0.85 22.05 3.11
CA SER A 86 1.77 22.01 4.26
C SER A 86 1.41 22.96 5.41
N ASP A 87 0.59 23.97 5.16
CA ASP A 87 0.09 24.91 6.16
C ASP A 87 -1.20 24.45 6.86
N PHE A 88 -1.73 23.28 6.51
CA PHE A 88 -2.89 22.69 7.15
C PHE A 88 -2.61 22.36 8.62
N PHE A 89 -1.45 21.80 8.93
CA PHE A 89 -1.00 21.54 10.28
C PHE A 89 -0.02 22.64 10.74
N ARG A 90 -0.30 23.26 11.88
CA ARG A 90 0.58 24.31 12.43
C ARG A 90 1.03 23.93 13.84
N VAL A 91 2.33 24.00 14.08
CA VAL A 91 2.87 23.83 15.43
C VAL A 91 2.26 24.85 16.41
N GLY A 92 1.80 24.37 17.54
CA GLY A 92 1.07 25.15 18.54
C GLY A 92 -0.46 25.11 18.42
N ASP A 93 -1.02 24.60 17.31
CA ASP A 93 -2.46 24.40 17.19
C ASP A 93 -2.92 23.25 18.09
N THR A 94 -4.07 23.44 18.74
CA THR A 94 -4.75 22.35 19.45
C THR A 94 -5.78 21.73 18.53
N ILE A 95 -5.67 20.44 18.27
CA ILE A 95 -6.58 19.68 17.41
C ILE A 95 -7.26 18.54 18.16
N GLU A 96 -8.39 18.09 17.63
CA GLU A 96 -9.06 16.85 18.04
C GLU A 96 -8.96 15.83 16.91
N VAL A 97 -8.61 14.59 17.24
CA VAL A 97 -8.36 13.53 16.27
C VAL A 97 -9.13 12.29 16.68
N ALA A 98 -9.99 11.78 15.81
CA ALA A 98 -10.47 10.41 15.90
C ALA A 98 -9.64 9.56 14.95
N ALA A 99 -9.05 8.48 15.45
CA ALA A 99 -8.05 7.72 14.71
C ALA A 99 -8.08 6.24 15.05
N ASN A 100 -7.56 5.42 14.13
CA ASN A 100 -7.29 4.01 14.39
C ASN A 100 -5.90 3.86 15.03
N PRO A 101 -5.74 3.13 16.15
CA PRO A 101 -4.45 2.89 16.77
C PRO A 101 -3.62 1.90 15.95
N SER A 102 -2.30 2.05 15.99
CA SER A 102 -1.37 1.13 15.37
C SER A 102 -1.20 -0.14 16.20
N ASN A 103 -1.17 -1.29 15.52
CA ASN A 103 -0.83 -2.58 16.12
C ASN A 103 0.70 -2.83 16.15
N ILE A 104 1.47 -1.94 15.53
CA ILE A 104 2.94 -2.08 15.38
C ILE A 104 3.65 -1.10 16.31
N PHE A 105 3.22 0.16 16.34
CA PHE A 105 3.82 1.25 17.10
C PHE A 105 2.86 1.75 18.17
N GLU A 106 3.24 1.63 19.45
CA GLU A 106 2.34 1.88 20.59
C GLU A 106 1.71 3.29 20.62
N ASP A 107 2.47 4.29 20.17
CA ASP A 107 2.06 5.69 20.21
C ASP A 107 1.71 6.26 18.82
N SER A 108 1.41 5.38 17.84
CA SER A 108 1.07 5.80 16.48
C SER A 108 -0.41 5.56 16.19
N VAL A 109 -1.01 6.51 15.47
CA VAL A 109 -2.41 6.47 15.05
C VAL A 109 -2.57 6.92 13.60
N ARG A 110 -3.56 6.36 12.91
CA ARG A 110 -3.96 6.80 11.57
C ARG A 110 -5.27 7.59 11.64
N PRO A 111 -5.32 8.85 11.18
CA PRO A 111 -6.48 9.70 11.37
C PRO A 111 -7.67 9.22 10.54
N ILE A 112 -8.84 9.19 11.15
CA ILE A 112 -10.15 9.04 10.50
C ILE A 112 -10.69 10.43 10.18
N LEU A 113 -10.68 11.31 11.18
CA LEU A 113 -11.04 12.72 11.04
C LEU A 113 -10.21 13.58 12.01
N ILE A 114 -10.04 14.84 11.65
CA ILE A 114 -9.33 15.85 12.44
C ILE A 114 -10.17 17.10 12.50
N THR A 115 -10.40 17.61 13.71
CA THR A 115 -11.04 18.90 13.94
C THR A 115 -9.99 19.95 14.28
N LEU A 116 -9.94 21.00 13.47
CA LEU A 116 -9.02 22.13 13.60
C LEU A 116 -9.47 23.11 14.69
N PRO A 117 -8.61 24.07 15.13
CA PRO A 117 -8.94 25.03 16.19
C PRO A 117 -10.12 25.95 15.89
N ASP A 118 -10.44 26.18 14.61
CA ASP A 118 -11.59 26.98 14.17
C ASP A 118 -12.89 26.17 14.12
N GLY A 119 -12.84 24.88 14.43
CA GLY A 119 -13.98 23.96 14.43
C GLY A 119 -14.25 23.30 13.08
N GLU A 120 -13.43 23.54 12.05
CA GLU A 120 -13.51 22.79 10.79
C GLU A 120 -13.09 21.34 11.02
N THR A 121 -13.91 20.39 10.56
CA THR A 121 -13.62 18.95 10.65
C THR A 121 -13.31 18.39 9.26
N VAL A 122 -12.12 17.85 9.11
CA VAL A 122 -11.62 17.25 7.87
C VAL A 122 -11.61 15.73 7.99
N VAL A 123 -12.20 15.06 7.00
CA VAL A 123 -12.34 13.61 6.98
C VAL A 123 -11.21 13.00 6.14
N PHE A 124 -10.34 12.24 6.79
CA PHE A 124 -9.21 11.54 6.17
C PHE A 124 -9.60 10.16 5.65
N ASN A 125 -10.50 9.46 6.37
CA ASN A 125 -11.01 8.16 5.98
C ASN A 125 -12.55 8.17 6.04
N PRO A 126 -13.25 8.48 4.92
CA PRO A 126 -14.70 8.58 4.89
C PRO A 126 -15.43 7.26 5.22
N GLU A 127 -14.85 6.12 4.82
CA GLU A 127 -15.45 4.81 5.08
C GLU A 127 -15.42 4.46 6.57
N ALA A 128 -14.27 4.65 7.21
CA ALA A 128 -14.16 4.44 8.65
C ALA A 128 -15.02 5.45 9.41
N ALA A 129 -15.09 6.71 8.98
CA ALA A 129 -15.93 7.72 9.59
C ALA A 129 -17.42 7.35 9.49
N ALA A 130 -17.88 6.88 8.33
CA ALA A 130 -19.25 6.43 8.12
C ALA A 130 -19.59 5.18 8.96
N ALA A 131 -18.70 4.16 8.92
CA ALA A 131 -18.89 2.91 9.65
C ALA A 131 -19.00 3.11 11.17
N ASN A 132 -18.34 4.13 11.69
CA ASN A 132 -18.29 4.44 13.12
C ASN A 132 -19.21 5.61 13.55
N GLY A 133 -20.03 6.12 12.61
CA GLY A 133 -21.00 7.17 12.93
C GLY A 133 -20.37 8.52 13.28
N LEU A 134 -19.14 8.78 12.81
CA LEU A 134 -18.38 10.01 13.09
C LEU A 134 -18.68 11.16 12.12
N LEU A 135 -19.46 10.90 11.05
CA LEU A 135 -19.82 11.93 10.08
C LEU A 135 -20.96 12.80 10.64
N ASP A 136 -20.70 14.06 10.83
CA ASP A 136 -21.73 15.06 11.10
C ASP A 136 -22.05 15.89 9.84
N ALA A 137 -23.06 16.77 9.94
CA ALA A 137 -23.49 17.62 8.81
C ALA A 137 -22.45 18.68 8.40
N ASN A 138 -21.41 18.90 9.22
CA ASN A 138 -20.36 19.90 9.02
C ASN A 138 -19.04 19.27 8.59
N ALA A 139 -18.95 17.92 8.57
CA ALA A 139 -17.73 17.23 8.18
C ALA A 139 -17.44 17.46 6.69
N VAL A 140 -16.32 18.08 6.38
CA VAL A 140 -15.85 18.31 5.00
C VAL A 140 -15.07 17.07 4.57
N SER A 141 -15.65 16.31 3.64
CA SER A 141 -14.89 15.27 2.96
C SER A 141 -13.91 15.92 2.00
N VAL A 142 -12.63 15.71 2.20
CA VAL A 142 -11.59 16.20 1.30
C VAL A 142 -11.62 15.35 0.03
N ASN A 143 -12.33 15.84 -0.97
CA ASN A 143 -12.40 15.21 -2.29
C ASN A 143 -11.23 15.73 -3.13
N ALA A 144 -10.70 14.86 -4.00
CA ALA A 144 -9.71 15.29 -4.98
C ALA A 144 -10.24 16.50 -5.78
N THR A 145 -9.46 17.58 -5.82
CA THR A 145 -9.79 18.76 -6.59
C THR A 145 -9.91 18.36 -8.07
N PRO A 146 -10.95 18.78 -8.79
CA PRO A 146 -11.03 18.56 -10.23
C PRO A 146 -9.84 19.27 -10.89
N VAL A 147 -9.01 18.51 -11.60
CA VAL A 147 -7.89 19.07 -12.38
C VAL A 147 -8.46 19.66 -13.67
N SER A 148 -8.06 20.87 -14.04
CA SER A 148 -8.41 21.44 -15.32
C SER A 148 -7.52 20.81 -16.41
N SER A 149 -8.13 20.27 -17.48
CA SER A 149 -7.39 19.71 -18.61
C SER A 149 -6.48 20.74 -19.28
N SER A 150 -5.24 20.36 -19.56
CA SER A 150 -4.36 21.11 -20.45
C SER A 150 -4.60 20.74 -21.92
N ALA A 151 -4.21 21.61 -22.85
CA ALA A 151 -4.38 21.32 -24.28
C ALA A 151 -3.50 20.13 -24.75
N SER A 152 -2.37 19.87 -24.06
CA SER A 152 -1.46 18.78 -24.38
C SER A 152 -2.06 17.38 -24.09
N ASP A 153 -3.02 17.30 -23.18
CA ASP A 153 -3.64 16.02 -22.83
C ASP A 153 -4.62 15.52 -23.89
N LEU A 154 -5.07 16.41 -24.78
CA LEU A 154 -6.01 16.08 -25.86
C LEU A 154 -5.34 15.38 -27.04
N ASP A 155 -4.02 15.47 -27.17
CA ASP A 155 -3.25 14.87 -28.25
C ASP A 155 -2.67 13.48 -27.89
N ALA A 156 -2.82 13.05 -26.63
CA ALA A 156 -2.35 11.74 -26.15
C ALA A 156 -3.30 10.64 -26.64
N GLU A 157 -2.76 9.61 -27.32
CA GLU A 157 -3.52 8.49 -27.85
C GLU A 157 -3.19 7.17 -27.13
N GLY A 158 -4.18 6.30 -27.00
CA GLY A 158 -4.03 4.97 -26.46
C GLY A 158 -3.52 4.98 -25.01
N ILE A 159 -2.53 4.14 -24.70
CA ILE A 159 -1.99 4.00 -23.35
C ILE A 159 -1.03 5.14 -22.95
N PHE A 160 -0.45 5.87 -23.91
CA PHE A 160 0.64 6.84 -23.71
C PHE A 160 0.15 8.15 -23.10
N ARG A 161 -0.15 8.12 -21.82
CA ARG A 161 -0.66 9.23 -21.01
C ARG A 161 -0.52 8.94 -19.52
N VAL A 162 -0.89 9.90 -18.69
CA VAL A 162 -0.99 9.70 -17.23
C VAL A 162 -2.32 9.02 -16.88
N TRP A 163 -2.22 7.98 -16.09
CA TRP A 163 -3.32 7.20 -15.57
C TRP A 163 -3.40 7.36 -14.05
N THR A 164 -4.60 7.60 -13.51
CA THR A 164 -4.79 7.85 -12.07
C THR A 164 -5.79 6.86 -11.51
N ASN A 165 -5.45 6.21 -10.42
CA ASN A 165 -6.41 5.37 -9.72
C ASN A 165 -7.42 6.26 -8.97
N ARG A 166 -8.71 6.12 -9.30
CA ARG A 166 -9.82 6.79 -8.63
C ARG A 166 -10.71 5.83 -7.84
N ASP A 167 -10.48 4.55 -7.97
CA ASP A 167 -11.30 3.58 -7.24
C ASP A 167 -11.01 3.72 -5.75
N ARG A 168 -12.01 4.19 -5.01
CA ARG A 168 -11.94 4.32 -3.55
C ARG A 168 -11.96 2.95 -2.86
N HIS A 169 -12.41 1.93 -3.55
CA HIS A 169 -12.55 0.58 -3.01
C HIS A 169 -11.30 -0.27 -3.25
N TRP A 170 -10.38 0.15 -4.13
CA TRP A 170 -9.16 -0.61 -4.43
C TRP A 170 -8.38 -0.98 -3.17
N MET A 171 -8.29 -0.08 -2.18
CA MET A 171 -7.64 -0.35 -0.88
C MET A 171 -8.33 -1.48 -0.12
N GLN A 172 -9.67 -1.57 -0.21
CA GLN A 172 -10.43 -2.65 0.40
C GLN A 172 -10.17 -3.97 -0.32
N ASP A 173 -10.11 -3.95 -1.65
CA ASP A 173 -9.87 -5.13 -2.47
C ASP A 173 -8.43 -5.64 -2.25
N VAL A 174 -7.44 -4.77 -2.23
CA VAL A 174 -6.06 -5.10 -1.90
C VAL A 174 -5.94 -5.62 -0.47
N ARG A 175 -6.57 -4.97 0.52
CA ARG A 175 -6.57 -5.46 1.91
C ARG A 175 -7.20 -6.84 2.02
N THR A 176 -8.34 -7.07 1.35
CA THR A 176 -9.03 -8.36 1.33
C THR A 176 -8.17 -9.43 0.68
N TRP A 177 -7.47 -9.08 -0.40
CA TRP A 177 -6.54 -9.98 -1.07
C TRP A 177 -5.34 -10.30 -0.18
N TRP A 178 -4.72 -9.28 0.44
CA TRP A 178 -3.61 -9.45 1.38
C TRP A 178 -3.98 -10.27 2.62
N ALA A 179 -5.20 -10.21 3.09
CA ALA A 179 -5.68 -11.02 4.22
C ALA A 179 -5.86 -12.50 3.87
N ARG A 180 -5.80 -12.88 2.59
CA ARG A 180 -5.86 -14.29 2.18
C ARG A 180 -4.55 -14.98 2.54
N VAL A 181 -4.68 -16.25 2.90
CA VAL A 181 -3.52 -17.13 3.11
C VAL A 181 -2.91 -17.41 1.73
N HIS A 182 -1.70 -16.92 1.49
CA HIS A 182 -0.96 -17.25 0.29
C HIS A 182 -0.36 -18.64 0.39
N PRO A 183 -0.27 -19.39 -0.71
CA PRO A 183 0.25 -20.76 -0.71
C PRO A 183 1.80 -20.75 -0.62
N LEU A 184 2.34 -20.36 0.54
CA LEU A 184 3.78 -20.27 0.75
C LEU A 184 4.43 -21.65 0.86
N THR A 185 5.66 -21.76 0.38
CA THR A 185 6.51 -22.89 0.73
C THR A 185 6.90 -22.83 2.21
N ALA A 186 7.31 -23.96 2.78
CA ALA A 186 7.76 -23.99 4.19
C ALA A 186 8.96 -23.06 4.44
N SER A 187 9.85 -22.90 3.45
CA SER A 187 10.99 -21.98 3.53
C SER A 187 10.55 -20.53 3.55
N ALA A 188 9.62 -20.15 2.67
CA ALA A 188 9.09 -18.79 2.61
C ALA A 188 8.30 -18.43 3.88
N GLN A 189 7.51 -19.38 4.40
CA GLN A 189 6.80 -19.17 5.66
C GLN A 189 7.78 -18.92 6.82
N GLN A 190 8.88 -19.68 6.90
CA GLN A 190 9.89 -19.46 7.94
C GLN A 190 10.56 -18.09 7.85
N LYS A 191 10.80 -17.57 6.63
CA LYS A 191 11.35 -16.22 6.42
C LYS A 191 10.34 -15.16 6.84
N LEU A 192 9.06 -15.33 6.47
CA LEU A 192 7.98 -14.44 6.86
C LEU A 192 7.79 -14.39 8.39
N ASP A 193 7.84 -15.54 9.06
CA ASP A 193 7.71 -15.62 10.53
C ASP A 193 8.86 -14.93 11.28
N ALA A 194 10.00 -14.73 10.62
CA ALA A 194 11.17 -14.06 11.17
C ALA A 194 11.23 -12.55 10.87
N TRP A 195 10.38 -12.06 9.98
CA TRP A 195 10.36 -10.66 9.55
C TRP A 195 9.79 -9.73 10.63
N ASP A 196 10.46 -8.61 10.87
CA ASP A 196 10.03 -7.58 11.81
C ASP A 196 9.71 -6.28 11.04
N PRO A 197 8.45 -5.82 11.03
CA PRO A 197 8.05 -4.59 10.30
C PRO A 197 8.78 -3.33 10.76
N LYS A 198 9.34 -3.31 11.97
CA LYS A 198 10.06 -2.14 12.50
C LYS A 198 11.48 -2.00 11.98
N THR A 199 12.09 -3.11 11.57
CA THR A 199 13.50 -3.16 11.18
C THR A 199 13.72 -3.59 9.75
N ASP A 200 12.83 -4.42 9.21
CA ASP A 200 13.04 -5.10 7.93
C ASP A 200 12.25 -4.48 6.78
N ASP A 201 11.31 -3.57 7.09
CA ASP A 201 10.59 -2.81 6.06
C ASP A 201 11.53 -1.76 5.43
N LEU A 202 11.93 -2.04 4.20
CA LEU A 202 12.87 -1.20 3.44
C LEU A 202 12.28 0.16 3.10
N THR A 203 10.97 0.29 3.00
CA THR A 203 10.30 1.55 2.65
C THR A 203 10.44 2.61 3.74
N LEU A 204 10.59 2.20 5.00
CA LEU A 204 10.91 3.09 6.13
C LEU A 204 12.28 3.78 5.98
N GLN A 205 13.16 3.21 5.14
CA GLN A 205 14.49 3.74 4.84
C GLN A 205 14.54 4.47 3.48
N CYS A 206 13.39 4.79 2.88
CA CYS A 206 13.28 5.33 1.53
C CYS A 206 13.93 4.46 0.44
N ILE A 207 13.99 3.15 0.65
CA ILE A 207 14.36 2.20 -0.39
C ILE A 207 13.09 1.89 -1.18
N PRO A 208 13.06 2.18 -2.50
CA PRO A 208 11.87 1.98 -3.32
C PRO A 208 11.38 0.53 -3.29
N ALA A 209 10.07 0.35 -3.23
CA ALA A 209 9.49 -0.97 -3.39
C ALA A 209 9.80 -1.54 -4.78
N GLY A 210 10.08 -2.84 -4.83
CA GLY A 210 10.32 -3.55 -6.08
C GLY A 210 9.03 -4.14 -6.66
N MET A 211 9.16 -4.77 -7.84
CA MET A 211 8.05 -5.53 -8.43
C MET A 211 7.76 -6.78 -7.59
N PRO A 212 6.48 -7.20 -7.46
CA PRO A 212 5.27 -6.57 -8.02
C PRO A 212 4.68 -5.44 -7.18
N GLU A 213 5.15 -5.20 -5.96
CA GLU A 213 4.57 -4.23 -5.01
C GLU A 213 4.49 -2.81 -5.59
N ALA A 214 5.51 -2.41 -6.37
CA ALA A 214 5.53 -1.09 -7.02
C ALA A 214 4.30 -0.80 -7.89
N MET A 215 3.59 -1.84 -8.38
CA MET A 215 2.36 -1.71 -9.16
C MET A 215 1.08 -1.84 -8.33
N LEU A 216 1.19 -2.21 -7.06
CA LEU A 216 0.04 -2.45 -6.17
C LEU A 216 -0.36 -1.21 -5.37
N MET A 217 0.23 -0.06 -5.63
CA MET A 217 -0.01 1.18 -4.91
C MET A 217 -0.86 2.17 -5.74
N PRO A 218 -1.69 3.02 -5.12
CA PRO A 218 -2.69 3.84 -5.80
C PRO A 218 -2.14 5.11 -6.40
N PHE A 219 -0.88 5.12 -6.75
CA PHE A 219 -0.26 6.30 -7.33
C PHE A 219 -0.53 6.39 -8.84
N PRO A 220 -0.51 7.59 -9.41
CA PRO A 220 -0.53 7.76 -10.85
C PRO A 220 0.66 7.09 -11.52
N ILE A 221 0.41 6.58 -12.73
CA ILE A 221 1.41 6.01 -13.62
C ILE A 221 1.36 6.71 -14.97
N GLU A 222 2.46 6.74 -15.70
CA GLU A 222 2.56 7.33 -17.02
C GLU A 222 3.29 6.40 -17.97
N PHE A 223 2.71 6.18 -19.13
CA PHE A 223 3.38 5.47 -20.22
C PHE A 223 3.89 6.47 -21.26
N ILE A 224 5.14 6.32 -21.65
CA ILE A 224 5.82 7.13 -22.65
C ILE A 224 6.32 6.21 -23.78
N ASP A 225 5.93 6.52 -25.02
CA ASP A 225 6.47 5.83 -26.20
C ASP A 225 7.89 6.33 -26.47
N ALA A 226 8.86 5.43 -26.40
CA ALA A 226 10.26 5.70 -26.71
C ALA A 226 10.75 4.93 -27.96
N GLY A 227 9.82 4.46 -28.81
CA GLY A 227 10.09 3.72 -30.04
C GLY A 227 10.20 2.22 -29.80
N ASP A 228 11.42 1.69 -29.71
CA ASP A 228 11.65 0.27 -29.42
C ASP A 228 11.47 -0.09 -27.93
N GLU A 229 11.13 0.90 -27.13
CA GLU A 229 10.91 0.79 -25.69
C GLU A 229 9.65 1.57 -25.29
N ILE A 230 9.03 1.15 -24.19
CA ILE A 230 8.03 1.92 -23.45
C ILE A 230 8.61 2.24 -22.09
N THR A 231 8.61 3.52 -21.70
CA THR A 231 8.93 3.92 -20.33
C THR A 231 7.63 3.97 -19.52
N LEU A 232 7.58 3.24 -18.42
CA LEU A 232 6.52 3.31 -17.42
C LEU A 232 7.04 4.02 -16.17
N ASN A 233 6.62 5.26 -15.99
CA ASN A 233 6.88 6.03 -14.78
C ASN A 233 5.78 5.75 -13.75
N ILE A 234 6.18 5.56 -12.50
CA ILE A 234 5.30 5.36 -11.35
C ILE A 234 5.61 6.49 -10.37
N GLU A 235 4.61 7.28 -9.99
CA GLU A 235 4.84 8.43 -9.10
C GLU A 235 5.44 8.02 -7.77
N GLU A 236 5.02 6.89 -7.21
CA GLU A 236 5.59 6.40 -5.97
C GLU A 236 7.08 6.09 -6.15
N TRP A 237 7.91 6.64 -5.26
CA TRP A 237 9.38 6.51 -5.25
C TRP A 237 10.06 7.09 -6.50
N ASP A 238 9.38 7.89 -7.33
CA ASP A 238 9.90 8.35 -8.63
C ASP A 238 10.42 7.18 -9.50
N ASN A 239 9.73 6.04 -9.43
CA ASN A 239 10.12 4.84 -10.15
C ASN A 239 9.96 5.01 -11.66
N SER A 240 10.95 4.54 -12.41
CA SER A 240 10.93 4.53 -13.88
C SER A 240 11.36 3.16 -14.38
N ARG A 241 10.47 2.46 -15.08
CA ARG A 241 10.65 1.11 -15.60
C ARG A 241 10.69 1.14 -17.12
N THR A 242 11.69 0.51 -17.71
CA THR A 242 11.79 0.32 -19.16
C THR A 242 11.18 -1.02 -19.54
N ILE A 243 10.28 -1.02 -20.51
CA ILE A 243 9.69 -2.21 -21.11
C ILE A 243 10.25 -2.31 -22.54
N GLN A 244 11.07 -3.31 -22.78
CA GLN A 244 11.66 -3.57 -24.10
C GLN A 244 10.59 -4.14 -25.03
N MET A 245 10.33 -3.47 -26.16
CA MET A 245 9.33 -3.92 -27.13
C MET A 245 9.95 -4.90 -28.13
N THR A 246 10.28 -6.09 -27.62
CA THR A 246 10.96 -7.19 -28.35
C THR A 246 10.32 -8.53 -27.99
N ASP A 247 10.55 -9.55 -28.81
CA ASP A 247 10.07 -10.92 -28.55
C ASP A 247 11.07 -11.76 -27.74
N GLU A 248 12.26 -11.23 -27.45
CA GLU A 248 13.34 -11.98 -26.80
C GLU A 248 13.68 -11.36 -25.44
N SER A 249 13.68 -12.19 -24.39
CA SER A 249 14.24 -11.84 -23.08
C SER A 249 15.77 -11.90 -23.13
N ASP A 250 16.44 -10.98 -22.45
CA ASP A 250 17.90 -11.00 -22.28
C ASP A 250 18.25 -11.53 -20.88
N ALA A 251 18.68 -12.79 -20.84
CA ALA A 251 19.07 -13.43 -19.58
C ALA A 251 20.33 -12.82 -18.93
N ASP A 252 21.10 -12.04 -19.69
CA ASP A 252 22.31 -11.35 -19.21
C ASP A 252 22.02 -9.86 -18.85
N ALA A 253 20.76 -9.40 -18.95
CA ALA A 253 20.38 -8.05 -18.54
C ALA A 253 20.65 -7.84 -17.03
N PRO A 254 21.02 -6.62 -16.61
CA PRO A 254 21.24 -6.35 -15.20
C PRO A 254 19.93 -6.43 -14.41
N SER A 255 19.95 -7.12 -13.28
CA SER A 255 18.84 -7.14 -12.35
C SER A 255 18.61 -5.75 -11.72
N SER A 256 17.35 -5.46 -11.38
CA SER A 256 16.96 -4.24 -10.67
C SER A 256 15.75 -4.52 -9.76
N HIS A 257 15.42 -3.60 -8.86
CA HIS A 257 14.21 -3.74 -8.05
C HIS A 257 12.92 -3.78 -8.90
N LEU A 258 12.92 -3.21 -10.12
CA LEU A 258 11.79 -3.26 -11.06
C LEU A 258 11.92 -4.40 -12.08
N GLY A 259 13.03 -5.15 -12.06
CA GLY A 259 13.32 -6.26 -12.96
C GLY A 259 13.71 -5.81 -14.36
N TYR A 260 13.78 -6.80 -15.25
CA TYR A 260 13.91 -6.64 -16.70
C TYR A 260 12.57 -6.99 -17.35
N SER A 261 12.03 -6.11 -18.18
CA SER A 261 10.68 -6.23 -18.74
C SER A 261 10.69 -6.26 -20.25
N VAL A 262 9.96 -7.22 -20.80
CA VAL A 262 9.74 -7.36 -22.24
C VAL A 262 8.25 -7.23 -22.53
N GLY A 263 7.89 -6.40 -23.51
CA GLY A 263 6.52 -6.10 -23.87
C GLY A 263 6.16 -6.49 -25.29
N ARG A 264 4.89 -6.84 -25.48
CA ARG A 264 4.28 -7.03 -26.82
C ARG A 264 2.83 -6.58 -26.82
N TRP A 265 2.35 -6.18 -27.99
CA TRP A 265 0.95 -5.86 -28.16
C TRP A 265 0.12 -7.07 -28.58
N GLU A 266 -0.98 -7.30 -27.88
CA GLU A 266 -2.04 -8.24 -28.26
C GLU A 266 -3.36 -7.49 -28.46
N GLY A 267 -3.55 -6.92 -29.63
CA GLY A 267 -4.70 -6.03 -29.90
C GLY A 267 -4.61 -4.71 -29.11
N ASN A 268 -5.56 -4.47 -28.22
CA ASN A 268 -5.58 -3.29 -27.31
C ASN A 268 -4.95 -3.58 -25.94
N THR A 269 -4.25 -4.71 -25.80
CA THR A 269 -3.61 -5.11 -24.56
C THR A 269 -2.09 -5.09 -24.72
N LEU A 270 -1.40 -4.35 -23.85
CA LEU A 270 0.04 -4.48 -23.67
C LEU A 270 0.30 -5.63 -22.70
N VAL A 271 0.96 -6.67 -23.15
CA VAL A 271 1.41 -7.79 -22.32
C VAL A 271 2.86 -7.55 -21.96
N VAL A 272 3.19 -7.62 -20.68
CA VAL A 272 4.56 -7.41 -20.17
C VAL A 272 4.98 -8.63 -19.37
N GLU A 273 6.13 -9.19 -19.71
CA GLU A 273 6.78 -10.27 -18.97
C GLU A 273 8.02 -9.69 -18.26
N THR A 274 8.14 -9.93 -16.95
CA THR A 274 9.21 -9.38 -16.13
C THR A 274 9.87 -10.47 -15.34
N ASP A 275 11.19 -10.50 -15.39
CA ASP A 275 12.08 -11.33 -14.59
C ASP A 275 13.25 -10.50 -14.02
N GLN A 276 14.25 -11.14 -13.42
CA GLN A 276 15.46 -10.51 -12.88
C GLN A 276 15.17 -9.38 -11.88
N VAL A 277 14.14 -9.57 -11.05
CA VAL A 277 13.80 -8.64 -9.97
C VAL A 277 14.77 -8.85 -8.81
N ASP A 278 15.59 -7.83 -8.52
CA ASP A 278 16.50 -7.79 -7.37
C ASP A 278 15.87 -6.98 -6.23
N TYR A 279 14.93 -7.59 -5.54
CA TYR A 279 14.27 -7.05 -4.37
C TYR A 279 13.88 -8.18 -3.42
N ALA A 280 14.05 -7.96 -2.11
CA ALA A 280 13.95 -9.04 -1.13
C ALA A 280 12.52 -9.51 -0.85
N PHE A 281 11.52 -8.65 -1.06
CA PHE A 281 10.16 -8.89 -0.63
C PHE A 281 9.16 -8.80 -1.78
N PHE A 282 8.19 -9.70 -1.75
CA PHE A 282 7.04 -9.70 -2.65
C PHE A 282 6.07 -8.54 -2.34
N ASN A 283 6.07 -8.10 -1.09
CA ASN A 283 5.21 -7.04 -0.59
C ASN A 283 5.78 -6.38 0.67
N ASP A 284 5.13 -5.28 1.09
CA ASP A 284 5.41 -4.51 2.31
C ASP A 284 5.10 -5.27 3.63
N ARG A 285 4.82 -6.58 3.57
CA ARG A 285 4.48 -7.44 4.72
C ARG A 285 5.47 -8.54 4.97
N GLY A 286 6.60 -8.46 4.29
CA GLY A 286 7.69 -9.39 4.50
C GLY A 286 7.52 -10.75 3.84
N ILE A 287 6.52 -10.96 2.95
CA ILE A 287 6.53 -12.14 2.12
C ILE A 287 7.80 -12.08 1.28
N PRO A 288 8.71 -13.06 1.38
CA PRO A 288 9.94 -13.03 0.62
C PRO A 288 9.66 -13.25 -0.87
N GLN A 289 10.61 -12.89 -1.70
CA GLN A 289 10.68 -13.36 -3.09
C GLN A 289 12.08 -13.87 -3.40
N SER A 290 12.22 -14.56 -4.53
CA SER A 290 13.48 -15.16 -4.97
C SER A 290 13.85 -14.73 -6.39
N ASP A 291 15.07 -15.10 -6.82
CA ASP A 291 15.55 -14.88 -8.19
C ASP A 291 14.75 -15.69 -9.23
N ALA A 292 13.91 -16.64 -8.80
CA ALA A 292 13.01 -17.39 -9.65
C ALA A 292 11.67 -16.68 -9.93
N LEU A 293 11.50 -15.44 -9.43
CA LEU A 293 10.32 -14.64 -9.67
C LEU A 293 10.14 -14.31 -11.14
N SER A 294 8.93 -14.50 -11.62
CA SER A 294 8.50 -14.10 -12.96
C SER A 294 7.09 -13.54 -12.88
N ILE A 295 6.84 -12.44 -13.59
CA ILE A 295 5.56 -11.72 -13.57
C ILE A 295 5.05 -11.59 -15.00
N VAL A 296 3.78 -11.90 -15.22
CA VAL A 296 3.09 -11.63 -16.47
C VAL A 296 1.96 -10.63 -16.19
N GLU A 297 2.09 -9.45 -16.78
CA GLU A 297 1.15 -8.33 -16.63
C GLU A 297 0.38 -8.11 -17.92
N ARG A 298 -0.85 -7.64 -17.81
CA ARG A 298 -1.68 -7.27 -18.95
C ARG A 298 -2.35 -5.93 -18.67
N PHE A 299 -2.02 -4.94 -19.50
CA PHE A 299 -2.63 -3.62 -19.48
C PHE A 299 -3.60 -3.51 -20.64
N THR A 300 -4.90 -3.46 -20.36
CA THR A 300 -5.95 -3.49 -21.38
C THR A 300 -6.72 -2.18 -21.39
N LEU A 301 -6.69 -1.48 -22.54
CA LEU A 301 -7.48 -0.27 -22.75
C LEU A 301 -8.97 -0.59 -22.94
N SER A 302 -9.83 0.21 -22.34
CA SER A 302 -11.26 0.21 -22.63
C SER A 302 -11.54 0.69 -24.05
N GLU A 303 -12.73 0.38 -24.60
CA GLU A 303 -13.13 0.73 -25.97
C GLU A 303 -13.09 2.24 -26.26
N ASN A 304 -13.21 3.09 -25.24
CA ASN A 304 -13.19 4.55 -25.36
C ASN A 304 -11.90 5.19 -24.82
N ASP A 305 -10.87 4.39 -24.56
CA ASP A 305 -9.55 4.78 -24.04
C ASP A 305 -9.58 5.64 -22.78
N THR A 306 -10.63 5.54 -21.96
CA THR A 306 -10.75 6.30 -20.71
C THR A 306 -10.41 5.49 -19.47
N LYS A 307 -10.26 4.17 -19.61
CA LYS A 307 -9.88 3.25 -18.54
C LYS A 307 -8.77 2.33 -18.97
N LEU A 308 -7.92 2.01 -18.06
CA LEU A 308 -6.84 1.04 -18.20
C LEU A 308 -7.02 -0.03 -17.13
N ASP A 309 -7.32 -1.24 -17.56
CA ASP A 309 -7.43 -2.41 -16.67
C ASP A 309 -6.07 -3.12 -16.60
N TRP A 310 -5.65 -3.50 -15.40
CA TRP A 310 -4.42 -4.24 -15.18
C TRP A 310 -4.70 -5.52 -14.43
N THR A 311 -4.12 -6.59 -14.93
CA THR A 311 -4.10 -7.90 -14.28
C THR A 311 -2.68 -8.44 -14.27
N ALA A 312 -2.31 -9.18 -13.24
CA ALA A 312 -0.99 -9.79 -13.19
C ALA A 312 -1.00 -11.17 -12.54
N THR A 313 -0.13 -12.03 -13.03
CA THR A 313 0.15 -13.35 -12.45
C THR A 313 1.63 -13.44 -12.12
N VAL A 314 1.92 -13.85 -10.90
CA VAL A 314 3.28 -14.02 -10.39
C VAL A 314 3.58 -15.50 -10.18
N THR A 315 4.75 -15.93 -10.63
CA THR A 315 5.29 -17.26 -10.40
C THR A 315 6.64 -17.14 -9.70
N ASP A 316 6.78 -17.79 -8.55
CA ASP A 316 8.03 -17.93 -7.81
C ASP A 316 7.97 -19.25 -7.03
N GLN A 317 8.58 -20.30 -7.58
CA GLN A 317 8.49 -21.66 -7.04
C GLN A 317 9.25 -21.85 -5.70
N GLU A 318 10.16 -20.95 -5.36
CA GLU A 318 10.85 -20.97 -4.08
C GLU A 318 9.99 -20.33 -2.97
N THR A 319 9.14 -19.38 -3.34
CA THR A 319 8.25 -18.69 -2.42
C THR A 319 6.85 -19.30 -2.37
N PHE A 320 6.23 -19.56 -3.53
CA PHE A 320 4.85 -20.02 -3.62
C PHE A 320 4.75 -21.46 -4.17
N THR A 321 3.81 -22.24 -3.66
CA THR A 321 3.53 -23.61 -4.15
C THR A 321 2.68 -23.64 -5.43
N GLU A 322 2.07 -22.49 -5.80
CA GLU A 322 1.29 -22.29 -7.04
C GLU A 322 1.38 -20.83 -7.47
N PRO A 323 1.09 -20.51 -8.74
CA PRO A 323 1.07 -19.11 -9.20
C PRO A 323 0.09 -18.25 -8.41
N VAL A 324 0.48 -17.01 -8.14
CA VAL A 324 -0.31 -16.01 -7.42
C VAL A 324 -0.93 -15.04 -8.42
N ILE A 325 -2.26 -14.91 -8.40
CA ILE A 325 -2.98 -13.92 -9.18
C ILE A 325 -3.14 -12.68 -8.30
N LEU A 326 -2.61 -11.56 -8.78
CA LEU A 326 -2.72 -10.27 -8.09
C LEU A 326 -4.15 -9.71 -8.19
N PRO A 327 -4.57 -8.80 -7.30
CA PRO A 327 -5.86 -8.14 -7.45
C PRO A 327 -5.89 -7.31 -8.72
N ASP A 328 -7.05 -7.30 -9.37
CA ASP A 328 -7.27 -6.48 -10.56
C ASP A 328 -7.24 -5.00 -10.19
N PHE A 329 -6.55 -4.20 -11.01
CA PHE A 329 -6.47 -2.76 -10.86
C PHE A 329 -7.10 -2.04 -12.04
N HIS A 330 -7.66 -0.86 -11.74
CA HIS A 330 -8.25 0.02 -12.74
C HIS A 330 -7.71 1.43 -12.56
N TRP A 331 -7.24 2.02 -13.65
CA TRP A 331 -6.91 3.42 -13.71
C TRP A 331 -7.87 4.15 -14.64
N ASP A 332 -8.19 5.39 -14.29
CA ASP A 332 -8.94 6.30 -15.11
C ASP A 332 -8.00 7.34 -15.78
N TRP A 333 -8.26 7.65 -17.01
CA TRP A 333 -7.65 8.82 -17.63
C TRP A 333 -8.37 10.08 -17.18
N ILE A 334 -7.60 11.00 -16.61
CA ILE A 334 -8.09 12.30 -16.16
C ILE A 334 -7.24 13.36 -16.82
N PRO A 335 -7.76 14.08 -17.82
CA PRO A 335 -7.03 15.15 -18.50
C PRO A 335 -6.47 16.17 -17.50
N GLY A 336 -5.17 16.54 -17.67
CA GLY A 336 -4.47 17.49 -16.81
C GLY A 336 -3.87 16.90 -15.54
N GLN A 337 -3.93 15.59 -15.36
CA GLN A 337 -3.15 14.92 -14.30
C GLN A 337 -1.68 14.82 -14.75
N GLU A 338 -0.80 15.10 -13.79
CA GLU A 338 0.65 14.98 -13.95
C GLU A 338 1.21 14.15 -12.80
N LEU A 339 2.32 13.44 -13.03
CA LEU A 339 3.10 12.85 -11.96
C LEU A 339 3.77 13.95 -11.15
N LYS A 340 3.74 13.81 -9.83
CA LYS A 340 4.45 14.70 -8.92
C LYS A 340 5.71 14.03 -8.41
N PRO A 341 6.80 14.79 -8.19
CA PRO A 341 8.00 14.25 -7.55
C PRO A 341 7.66 13.68 -6.18
N TYR A 342 8.09 12.44 -5.93
CA TYR A 342 7.81 11.78 -4.66
C TYR A 342 8.77 12.24 -3.55
N ASN A 343 10.05 12.41 -3.86
CA ASN A 343 11.04 12.99 -2.95
C ASN A 343 11.01 12.40 -1.53
N CYS A 344 11.16 11.08 -1.41
CA CYS A 344 11.21 10.44 -0.09
C CYS A 344 12.41 10.92 0.74
N THR A 345 12.19 11.15 2.03
CA THR A 345 13.27 11.50 2.97
C THR A 345 13.10 10.74 4.29
N VAL A 346 14.19 10.09 4.74
CA VAL A 346 14.24 9.45 6.06
C VAL A 346 14.31 10.47 7.18
N ASP A 347 13.86 10.10 8.36
CA ASP A 347 14.09 10.89 9.56
C ASP A 347 15.60 10.96 9.84
N ALA A 348 16.15 12.16 9.89
CA ALA A 348 17.44 12.36 10.54
C ALA A 348 17.16 12.27 12.05
N GLY A 349 17.36 11.05 12.62
CA GLY A 349 17.15 10.75 14.02
C GLY A 349 17.96 11.63 14.97
#